data_e5dccea3d30641a1c9236529bc6587d7
#
_entry.id   e5dccea3d30641a1c9236529bc6587d7
#
_cell.length_a   1.000
_cell.length_b   1.000
_cell.length_c   1.000
_cell.angle_alpha   90.00
_cell.angle_beta   90.00
_cell.angle_gamma   90.00
#
_symmetry.space_group_name_H-M   'P 1'
#
loop_
_entity.id
_entity.type
_entity.pdbx_description
1 polymer ?
#
loop_
_entity_poly.entity_id
_entity_poly.type
_entity_poly.pdbx_seq_one_letter_code
_entity_poly.pdbx_strand_id
1 'polypeptide(L)'
;MNYNALNNLFTRRIRMVAWTTTLVVGLMVSLPQLAHAQGTISPPIAPGLEVEAGNEPFLLGRGVGTQNYVCAPCDPTKANCPLGVAFTLFTPQATLFNDQGEQFITHFSSPNPVEGGTVRVSWQDSRDTSTVWAKAVKAITFRTDSIPWVLLNVKDTGTQAGPTGDRMTKTTFIQRVNTVGGLAPAVGCLSTADLGHQAFIPYIADYFFYKKSKDGN
;
A
#
# COMPACT_ATOMS: atom_id res chain seq x y z
N MET A 1 1.10 68.72 -36.74
CA MET A 1 1.74 69.83 -36.03
C MET A 1 2.86 69.16 -35.22
N ASN A 2 4.13 69.05 -35.77
CA ASN A 2 5.20 70.02 -35.68
C ASN A 2 5.50 70.42 -34.22
N TYR A 3 6.68 70.22 -33.61
CA TYR A 3 8.06 70.52 -33.99
C TYR A 3 8.98 69.80 -32.99
N ASN A 4 10.05 69.12 -33.43
CA ASN A 4 11.45 69.56 -33.55
C ASN A 4 12.13 69.98 -32.25
N ALA A 5 13.10 69.17 -31.90
CA ALA A 5 14.55 69.45 -31.89
C ALA A 5 15.05 70.42 -30.82
N LEU A 6 16.04 70.01 -30.11
CA LEU A 6 17.38 70.62 -30.08
C LEU A 6 18.39 69.81 -29.27
N ASN A 7 19.47 69.52 -29.93
CA ASN A 7 20.74 69.06 -29.43
C ASN A 7 21.28 69.91 -28.30
N ASN A 8 22.01 69.31 -27.39
CA ASN A 8 23.35 69.81 -27.07
C ASN A 8 24.21 68.80 -26.30
N LEU A 9 25.26 68.49 -26.93
CA LEU A 9 26.55 68.05 -26.48
C LEU A 9 26.94 68.45 -25.03
N PHE A 10 27.35 67.52 -24.24
CA PHE A 10 28.49 67.74 -23.31
C PHE A 10 29.32 66.49 -23.19
N THR A 11 30.51 66.71 -23.54
CA THR A 11 31.74 65.91 -23.56
C THR A 11 32.06 65.16 -22.25
N ARG A 12 32.53 63.90 -22.53
CA ARG A 12 33.67 63.22 -21.91
C ARG A 12 33.89 63.31 -20.41
N ARG A 13 33.85 62.15 -19.77
CA ARG A 13 34.98 61.59 -19.00
C ARG A 13 34.88 60.09 -18.96
N ILE A 14 35.75 59.39 -19.71
CA ILE A 14 36.02 57.97 -19.58
C ILE A 14 36.74 57.78 -18.24
N ARG A 15 36.06 57.18 -17.30
CA ARG A 15 36.71 56.58 -16.10
C ARG A 15 36.83 55.10 -16.38
N MET A 16 38.07 54.66 -16.67
CA MET A 16 38.40 53.20 -16.62
C MET A 16 38.17 52.70 -15.21
N VAL A 17 37.14 51.90 -15.05
CA VAL A 17 36.96 51.07 -13.85
C VAL A 17 37.66 49.74 -14.16
N ALA A 18 38.78 49.51 -13.52
CA ALA A 18 39.47 48.24 -13.54
C ALA A 18 38.59 47.19 -12.86
N TRP A 19 38.12 46.25 -13.61
CA TRP A 19 37.40 45.09 -13.09
C TRP A 19 38.45 44.10 -12.54
N THR A 20 38.62 44.07 -11.23
CA THR A 20 39.32 42.97 -10.56
C THR A 20 38.39 41.77 -10.56
N THR A 21 38.63 40.81 -11.42
CA THR A 21 37.99 39.49 -11.39
C THR A 21 38.50 38.70 -10.22
N THR A 22 37.76 38.71 -9.12
CA THR A 22 38.00 37.83 -7.99
C THR A 22 37.57 36.43 -8.39
N LEU A 23 38.53 35.55 -8.65
CA LEU A 23 38.28 34.12 -8.90
C LEU A 23 37.86 33.48 -7.57
N VAL A 24 36.57 33.30 -7.34
CA VAL A 24 36.05 32.49 -6.24
C VAL A 24 36.19 31.02 -6.64
N VAL A 25 37.28 30.40 -6.18
CA VAL A 25 37.42 28.94 -6.29
C VAL A 25 36.42 28.31 -5.28
N GLY A 26 35.25 27.96 -5.75
CA GLY A 26 34.27 27.22 -4.97
C GLY A 26 34.79 25.81 -4.68
N LEU A 27 35.20 25.57 -3.45
CA LEU A 27 35.51 24.24 -2.92
C LEU A 27 34.20 23.45 -2.89
N MET A 28 33.92 22.64 -3.91
CA MET A 28 32.80 21.69 -3.89
C MET A 28 33.14 20.59 -2.87
N VAL A 29 32.65 20.76 -1.65
CA VAL A 29 32.63 19.69 -0.66
C VAL A 29 31.56 18.69 -1.12
N SER A 30 31.97 17.61 -1.78
CA SER A 30 31.12 16.47 -2.04
C SER A 30 30.80 15.79 -0.69
N LEU A 31 29.63 16.09 -0.13
CA LEU A 31 29.09 15.32 0.99
C LEU A 31 28.87 13.88 0.51
N PRO A 32 29.42 12.87 1.23
CA PRO A 32 29.09 11.50 0.91
C PRO A 32 27.58 11.32 1.05
N GLN A 33 26.88 11.02 -0.05
CA GLN A 33 25.52 10.52 0.02
C GLN A 33 25.57 9.20 0.78
N LEU A 34 25.06 9.21 2.01
CA LEU A 34 24.77 7.99 2.74
C LEU A 34 23.75 7.21 1.90
N ALA A 35 24.25 6.27 1.11
CA ALA A 35 23.39 5.28 0.47
C ALA A 35 22.67 4.54 1.62
N HIS A 36 21.40 4.85 1.83
CA HIS A 36 20.57 4.07 2.73
C HIS A 36 20.51 2.66 2.11
N ALA A 37 21.23 1.72 2.72
CA ALA A 37 21.06 0.31 2.41
C ALA A 37 19.58 0.01 2.64
N GLN A 38 18.84 -0.29 1.56
CA GLN A 38 17.50 -0.83 1.68
C GLN A 38 17.66 -2.13 2.46
N GLY A 39 17.16 -2.15 3.71
CA GLY A 39 17.18 -3.34 4.54
C GLY A 39 16.56 -4.50 3.75
N THR A 40 17.16 -5.68 3.82
CA THR A 40 16.63 -6.88 3.18
C THR A 40 15.24 -7.13 3.75
N ILE A 41 14.20 -7.13 2.89
CA ILE A 41 12.84 -7.46 3.29
C ILE A 41 12.82 -8.96 3.58
N SER A 42 12.70 -9.32 4.86
CA SER A 42 12.69 -10.69 5.32
C SER A 42 11.35 -11.02 6.00
N PRO A 43 10.45 -11.74 5.30
CA PRO A 43 9.22 -12.22 5.91
C PRO A 43 9.53 -13.20 7.07
N PRO A 44 8.67 -13.25 8.10
CA PRO A 44 8.81 -14.28 9.13
C PRO A 44 8.59 -15.66 8.53
N ILE A 45 9.18 -16.68 9.16
CA ILE A 45 8.90 -18.08 8.83
C ILE A 45 7.43 -18.33 9.17
N ALA A 46 6.64 -18.70 8.16
CA ALA A 46 5.22 -18.96 8.27
C ALA A 46 4.91 -20.37 7.74
N PRO A 47 5.12 -21.42 8.55
CA PRO A 47 4.91 -22.80 8.12
C PRO A 47 3.50 -23.00 7.56
N GLY A 48 3.43 -23.52 6.34
CA GLY A 48 2.19 -23.73 5.62
C GLY A 48 1.67 -22.53 4.86
N LEU A 49 2.34 -21.37 4.88
CA LEU A 49 2.03 -20.20 4.05
C LEU A 49 3.22 -19.85 3.14
N GLU A 50 4.02 -20.83 2.79
CA GLU A 50 5.17 -20.67 1.92
C GLU A 50 4.72 -20.13 0.55
N VAL A 51 5.43 -19.11 0.06
CA VAL A 51 5.26 -18.62 -1.30
C VAL A 51 5.98 -19.53 -2.27
N GLU A 52 5.40 -19.77 -3.43
CA GLU A 52 6.01 -20.60 -4.47
C GLU A 52 7.44 -20.14 -4.80
N ALA A 53 8.33 -21.12 -5.03
CA ALA A 53 9.69 -20.87 -5.48
C ALA A 53 9.74 -19.95 -6.72
N GLY A 54 10.82 -19.21 -6.89
CA GLY A 54 10.97 -18.22 -7.96
C GLY A 54 10.19 -16.92 -7.72
N ASN A 55 9.79 -16.66 -6.49
CA ASN A 55 9.24 -15.38 -6.06
C ASN A 55 10.06 -14.82 -4.89
N GLU A 56 10.26 -13.52 -4.86
CA GLU A 56 11.00 -12.81 -3.82
C GLU A 56 10.16 -11.66 -3.24
N PRO A 57 10.26 -11.35 -1.94
CA PRO A 57 9.60 -10.20 -1.38
C PRO A 57 10.27 -8.92 -1.89
N PHE A 58 9.46 -7.95 -2.33
CA PHE A 58 9.97 -6.68 -2.85
C PHE A 58 9.40 -5.45 -2.15
N LEU A 59 8.32 -5.63 -1.37
CA LEU A 59 7.65 -4.54 -0.68
C LEU A 59 7.06 -5.05 0.64
N LEU A 60 7.24 -4.26 1.70
CA LEU A 60 6.65 -4.48 3.01
C LEU A 60 5.78 -3.28 3.37
N GLY A 61 4.55 -3.54 3.77
CA GLY A 61 3.62 -2.55 4.32
C GLY A 61 3.14 -2.93 5.70
N ARG A 62 3.28 -2.01 6.66
CA ARG A 62 2.74 -2.11 8.01
C ARG A 62 1.31 -1.62 7.99
N GLY A 63 0.35 -2.54 8.03
CA GLY A 63 -1.07 -2.25 7.95
C GLY A 63 -1.68 -1.89 9.30
N VAL A 64 -2.42 -0.78 9.33
CA VAL A 64 -3.24 -0.34 10.46
C VAL A 64 -4.64 -0.03 9.94
N GLY A 65 -5.67 -0.61 10.55
CA GLY A 65 -7.03 -0.39 10.06
C GLY A 65 -8.08 -1.21 10.79
N THR A 66 -9.16 -1.55 10.09
CA THR A 66 -10.28 -2.32 10.61
C THR A 66 -10.66 -3.47 9.69
N GLN A 67 -11.06 -4.60 10.30
CA GLN A 67 -11.88 -5.61 9.66
C GLN A 67 -13.34 -5.20 9.87
N ASN A 68 -14.07 -4.99 8.78
CA ASN A 68 -15.43 -4.50 8.83
C ASN A 68 -16.41 -5.65 8.62
N TYR A 69 -17.23 -5.88 9.62
CA TYR A 69 -18.21 -6.95 9.64
C TYR A 69 -19.62 -6.39 9.56
N VAL A 70 -20.53 -7.18 8.99
CA VAL A 70 -21.97 -6.93 8.99
C VAL A 70 -22.67 -8.17 9.52
N CYS A 71 -23.65 -7.97 10.41
CA CYS A 71 -24.55 -9.05 10.84
C CYS A 71 -25.43 -9.46 9.67
N ALA A 72 -25.30 -10.70 9.22
CA ALA A 72 -25.98 -11.23 8.06
C ALA A 72 -26.59 -12.62 8.36
N PRO A 73 -27.63 -13.04 7.60
CA PRO A 73 -28.14 -14.41 7.68
C PRO A 73 -27.04 -15.40 7.31
N CYS A 74 -27.02 -16.53 8.00
CA CYS A 74 -26.14 -17.63 7.72
C CYS A 74 -26.83 -18.97 7.95
N ASP A 75 -26.22 -20.06 7.48
CA ASP A 75 -26.77 -21.41 7.60
C ASP A 75 -26.68 -21.90 9.05
N PRO A 76 -27.81 -22.09 9.77
CA PRO A 76 -27.79 -22.50 11.18
C PRO A 76 -27.29 -23.93 11.40
N THR A 77 -27.09 -24.71 10.33
CA THR A 77 -26.47 -26.04 10.41
C THR A 77 -24.95 -25.97 10.53
N LYS A 78 -24.36 -24.82 10.30
CA LYS A 78 -22.92 -24.60 10.40
C LYS A 78 -22.52 -24.23 11.84
N ALA A 79 -21.44 -24.81 12.32
CA ALA A 79 -20.96 -24.60 13.70
C ALA A 79 -20.68 -23.13 14.02
N ASN A 80 -20.34 -22.31 13.06
CA ASN A 80 -20.09 -20.87 13.20
C ASN A 80 -21.34 -19.99 13.05
N CYS A 81 -22.53 -20.60 12.91
CA CYS A 81 -23.79 -19.89 12.74
C CYS A 81 -24.97 -20.53 13.48
N PRO A 82 -24.87 -20.89 14.76
CA PRO A 82 -25.93 -21.64 15.47
C PRO A 82 -27.23 -20.85 15.66
N LEU A 83 -27.19 -19.53 15.51
CA LEU A 83 -28.33 -18.62 15.71
C LEU A 83 -29.00 -18.19 14.39
N GLY A 84 -28.55 -18.70 13.22
CA GLY A 84 -29.06 -18.31 11.91
C GLY A 84 -28.60 -16.93 11.45
N VAL A 85 -27.83 -16.23 12.26
CA VAL A 85 -27.18 -14.95 11.98
C VAL A 85 -25.76 -14.96 12.53
N ALA A 86 -24.85 -14.30 11.83
CA ALA A 86 -23.47 -14.12 12.27
C ALA A 86 -22.84 -12.87 11.65
N PHE A 87 -21.83 -12.34 12.30
CA PHE A 87 -20.98 -11.33 11.69
C PHE A 87 -20.19 -11.93 10.53
N THR A 88 -20.39 -11.39 9.35
CA THR A 88 -19.68 -11.75 8.12
C THR A 88 -18.77 -10.59 7.71
N LEU A 89 -17.51 -10.90 7.41
CA LEU A 89 -16.57 -9.91 6.89
C LEU A 89 -17.07 -9.42 5.52
N PHE A 90 -17.26 -8.11 5.37
CA PHE A 90 -17.65 -7.54 4.09
C PHE A 90 -16.53 -6.72 3.43
N THR A 91 -15.63 -6.09 4.21
CA THR A 91 -14.44 -5.42 3.67
C THR A 91 -13.38 -5.19 4.74
N PRO A 92 -12.08 -5.37 4.44
CA PRO A 92 -11.03 -4.74 5.21
C PRO A 92 -10.97 -3.25 4.84
N GLN A 93 -10.44 -2.44 5.74
CA GLN A 93 -10.08 -1.05 5.48
C GLN A 93 -8.82 -0.73 6.25
N ALA A 94 -7.69 -0.59 5.56
CA ALA A 94 -6.42 -0.31 6.20
C ALA A 94 -5.54 0.61 5.37
N THR A 95 -4.68 1.32 6.08
CA THR A 95 -3.58 2.09 5.53
C THR A 95 -2.28 1.36 5.81
N LEU A 96 -1.41 1.23 4.81
CA LEU A 96 -0.11 0.61 4.95
C LEU A 96 0.98 1.68 4.94
N PHE A 97 1.86 1.57 5.90
CA PHE A 97 3.00 2.46 6.12
C PHE A 97 4.31 1.73 5.83
N ASN A 98 5.29 2.48 5.32
CA ASN A 98 6.67 2.00 5.22
C ASN A 98 7.40 2.11 6.58
N ASP A 99 8.67 1.67 6.64
CA ASP A 99 9.46 1.73 7.87
C ASP A 99 9.82 3.17 8.31
N GLN A 100 9.60 4.18 7.46
CA GLN A 100 9.72 5.60 7.79
C GLN A 100 8.42 6.19 8.34
N GLY A 101 7.34 5.40 8.41
CA GLY A 101 6.02 5.85 8.85
C GLY A 101 5.25 6.63 7.79
N GLU A 102 5.69 6.61 6.53
CA GLU A 102 4.97 7.24 5.42
C GLU A 102 3.88 6.29 4.89
N GLN A 103 2.68 6.81 4.71
CA GLN A 103 1.58 6.11 4.07
C GLN A 103 1.87 5.95 2.57
N PHE A 104 1.71 4.75 2.03
CA PHE A 104 1.96 4.50 0.62
C PHE A 104 1.00 3.52 -0.06
N ILE A 105 0.22 2.74 0.67
CA ILE A 105 -0.79 1.83 0.13
C ILE A 105 -2.08 1.95 0.94
N THR A 106 -3.22 1.86 0.25
CA THR A 106 -4.54 1.67 0.84
C THR A 106 -5.05 0.26 0.56
N HIS A 107 -5.62 -0.42 1.55
CA HIS A 107 -6.17 -1.77 1.47
C HIS A 107 -7.67 -1.76 1.73
N PHE A 108 -8.45 -2.30 0.79
CA PHE A 108 -9.91 -2.32 0.80
C PHE A 108 -10.45 -3.43 -0.12
N SER A 109 -11.77 -3.59 -0.20
CA SER A 109 -12.38 -4.45 -1.22
C SER A 109 -12.91 -3.60 -2.37
N SER A 110 -12.67 -4.01 -3.61
CA SER A 110 -13.17 -3.31 -4.80
C SER A 110 -13.53 -4.28 -5.92
N PRO A 111 -14.41 -3.85 -6.86
CA PRO A 111 -14.63 -4.59 -8.09
C PRO A 111 -13.33 -4.79 -8.86
N ASN A 112 -13.09 -6.01 -9.32
CA ASN A 112 -11.92 -6.36 -10.11
C ASN A 112 -12.28 -6.32 -11.60
N PRO A 113 -11.72 -5.40 -12.39
CA PRO A 113 -12.03 -5.30 -13.81
C PRO A 113 -11.57 -6.51 -14.62
N VAL A 114 -10.50 -7.19 -14.17
CA VAL A 114 -9.97 -8.40 -14.82
C VAL A 114 -10.92 -9.60 -14.67
N GLU A 115 -11.72 -9.64 -13.61
CA GLU A 115 -12.69 -10.68 -13.31
C GLU A 115 -14.16 -10.21 -13.50
N GLY A 116 -14.39 -9.29 -14.43
CA GLY A 116 -15.74 -8.82 -14.77
C GLY A 116 -16.47 -8.11 -13.62
N GLY A 117 -15.75 -7.45 -12.72
CA GLY A 117 -16.32 -6.72 -11.59
C GLY A 117 -16.48 -7.55 -10.31
N THR A 118 -16.01 -8.79 -10.27
CA THR A 118 -15.99 -9.59 -9.04
C THR A 118 -15.27 -8.82 -7.92
N VAL A 119 -15.93 -8.65 -6.78
CA VAL A 119 -15.32 -7.96 -5.63
C VAL A 119 -14.22 -8.80 -5.02
N ARG A 120 -13.03 -8.23 -4.91
CA ARG A 120 -11.84 -8.82 -4.30
C ARG A 120 -11.23 -7.88 -3.27
N VAL A 121 -10.47 -8.43 -2.34
CA VAL A 121 -9.54 -7.62 -1.54
C VAL A 121 -8.48 -7.04 -2.44
N SER A 122 -8.17 -5.77 -2.26
CA SER A 122 -7.28 -5.01 -3.12
C SER A 122 -6.32 -4.13 -2.33
N TRP A 123 -5.20 -3.81 -2.95
CA TRP A 123 -4.20 -2.87 -2.47
C TRP A 123 -3.87 -1.90 -3.59
N GLN A 124 -3.97 -0.62 -3.30
CA GLN A 124 -3.69 0.45 -4.24
C GLN A 124 -2.55 1.32 -3.74
N ASP A 125 -1.54 1.51 -4.58
CA ASP A 125 -0.46 2.47 -4.30
C ASP A 125 -1.02 3.89 -4.30
N SER A 126 -0.70 4.68 -3.28
CA SER A 126 -1.26 6.02 -3.09
C SER A 126 -0.59 7.09 -3.96
N ARG A 127 0.54 6.77 -4.59
CA ARG A 127 1.30 7.70 -5.43
C ARG A 127 0.98 7.52 -6.91
N ASP A 128 0.87 6.28 -7.38
CA ASP A 128 0.66 5.98 -8.81
C ASP A 128 -0.70 5.35 -9.12
N THR A 129 -1.49 5.02 -8.08
CA THR A 129 -2.80 4.36 -8.15
C THR A 129 -2.79 2.97 -8.81
N SER A 130 -1.62 2.40 -9.07
CA SER A 130 -1.54 1.01 -9.50
C SER A 130 -2.18 0.10 -8.44
N THR A 131 -2.96 -0.88 -8.89
CA THR A 131 -3.82 -1.69 -8.02
C THR A 131 -3.56 -3.16 -8.25
N VAL A 132 -3.60 -3.94 -7.17
CA VAL A 132 -3.57 -5.39 -7.18
C VAL A 132 -4.81 -5.94 -6.48
N TRP A 133 -5.43 -6.94 -7.07
CA TRP A 133 -6.51 -7.73 -6.49
C TRP A 133 -5.98 -9.11 -6.15
N ALA A 134 -6.46 -9.70 -5.05
CA ALA A 134 -5.97 -10.99 -4.63
C ALA A 134 -7.07 -11.90 -4.08
N LYS A 135 -6.81 -13.20 -4.18
CA LYS A 135 -7.64 -14.27 -3.64
C LYS A 135 -6.86 -15.02 -2.56
N ALA A 136 -7.46 -15.19 -1.38
CA ALA A 136 -6.89 -16.03 -0.34
C ALA A 136 -6.83 -17.48 -0.81
N VAL A 137 -5.64 -18.09 -0.72
CA VAL A 137 -5.43 -19.50 -1.07
C VAL A 137 -5.18 -20.36 0.15
N LYS A 138 -4.66 -19.75 1.23
CA LYS A 138 -4.43 -20.46 2.50
C LYS A 138 -4.52 -19.48 3.68
N ALA A 139 -5.08 -19.95 4.78
CA ALA A 139 -5.17 -19.21 6.03
C ALA A 139 -4.79 -20.12 7.20
N ILE A 140 -4.04 -19.59 8.16
CA ILE A 140 -3.60 -20.33 9.34
C ILE A 140 -3.79 -19.44 10.58
N THR A 141 -4.43 -19.97 11.60
CA THR A 141 -4.60 -19.30 12.88
C THR A 141 -3.36 -19.54 13.73
N PHE A 142 -2.49 -18.53 13.85
CA PHE A 142 -1.35 -18.56 14.75
C PHE A 142 -1.68 -18.10 16.16
N ARG A 143 -2.70 -17.27 16.30
CA ARG A 143 -3.20 -16.73 17.58
C ARG A 143 -4.71 -16.80 17.61
N THR A 144 -5.28 -17.13 18.75
CA THR A 144 -6.74 -17.23 18.94
C THR A 144 -7.43 -15.89 19.14
N ASP A 145 -6.65 -14.82 19.42
CA ASP A 145 -7.11 -13.45 19.63
C ASP A 145 -6.92 -12.54 18.43
N SER A 146 -6.56 -13.11 17.30
CA SER A 146 -6.26 -12.35 16.08
C SER A 146 -6.77 -13.04 14.82
N ILE A 147 -7.04 -12.25 13.78
CA ILE A 147 -7.36 -12.78 12.45
C ILE A 147 -6.21 -13.66 11.92
N PRO A 148 -6.51 -14.68 11.11
CA PRO A 148 -5.49 -15.61 10.60
C PRO A 148 -4.40 -14.91 9.79
N TRP A 149 -3.21 -15.50 9.77
CA TRP A 149 -2.23 -15.24 8.73
C TRP A 149 -2.74 -15.82 7.42
N VAL A 150 -2.46 -15.16 6.29
CA VAL A 150 -3.05 -15.53 5.00
C VAL A 150 -2.01 -15.40 3.89
N LEU A 151 -1.95 -16.42 3.04
CA LEU A 151 -1.32 -16.34 1.73
C LEU A 151 -2.39 -16.03 0.69
N LEU A 152 -2.14 -15.01 -0.13
CA LEU A 152 -3.03 -14.58 -1.22
C LEU A 152 -2.29 -14.71 -2.55
N ASN A 153 -3.01 -15.20 -3.56
CA ASN A 153 -2.54 -15.31 -4.93
C ASN A 153 -3.09 -14.14 -5.76
N VAL A 154 -2.26 -13.54 -6.57
CA VAL A 154 -2.56 -12.44 -7.47
C VAL A 154 -2.60 -12.88 -8.93
N LYS A 155 -1.94 -14.00 -9.27
CA LYS A 155 -1.80 -14.47 -10.66
C LYS A 155 -3.13 -14.64 -11.39
N ASP A 156 -4.16 -15.08 -10.66
CA ASP A 156 -5.49 -15.36 -11.23
C ASP A 156 -6.43 -14.15 -11.17
N THR A 157 -6.11 -13.18 -10.34
CA THR A 157 -6.94 -12.00 -10.10
C THR A 157 -6.41 -10.72 -10.77
N GLY A 158 -5.12 -10.70 -11.07
CA GLY A 158 -4.50 -9.65 -11.87
C GLY A 158 -4.19 -8.35 -11.15
N THR A 159 -3.64 -7.45 -11.94
CA THR A 159 -3.17 -6.12 -11.51
C THR A 159 -3.54 -5.09 -12.56
N GLN A 160 -3.53 -3.82 -12.19
CA GLN A 160 -3.74 -2.69 -13.10
C GLN A 160 -2.72 -1.59 -12.83
N ALA A 161 -2.08 -1.09 -13.88
CA ALA A 161 -1.24 0.11 -13.79
C ALA A 161 -2.10 1.34 -13.51
N GLY A 162 -1.55 2.29 -12.78
CA GLY A 162 -2.13 3.61 -12.64
C GLY A 162 -1.69 4.55 -13.77
N PRO A 163 -2.23 5.77 -13.81
CA PRO A 163 -1.89 6.74 -14.85
C PRO A 163 -0.43 7.24 -14.77
N THR A 164 0.22 7.11 -13.62
CA THR A 164 1.57 7.64 -13.38
C THR A 164 2.60 6.58 -12.98
N GLY A 165 2.22 5.29 -12.96
CA GLY A 165 3.14 4.21 -12.64
C GLY A 165 2.49 2.84 -12.52
N ASP A 166 3.34 1.85 -12.18
CA ASP A 166 3.00 0.43 -12.23
C ASP A 166 3.53 -0.37 -11.02
N ARG A 167 3.81 0.30 -9.90
CA ARG A 167 4.53 -0.28 -8.77
C ARG A 167 3.94 -1.60 -8.28
N MET A 168 2.58 -1.68 -8.22
CA MET A 168 1.90 -2.88 -7.73
C MET A 168 1.74 -3.97 -8.79
N THR A 169 1.96 -3.70 -10.07
CA THR A 169 1.68 -4.66 -11.15
C THR A 169 2.61 -5.87 -11.19
N LYS A 170 3.75 -5.80 -10.51
CA LYS A 170 4.73 -6.91 -10.41
C LYS A 170 4.34 -7.93 -9.34
N THR A 171 3.29 -7.66 -8.56
CA THR A 171 2.88 -8.53 -7.45
C THR A 171 2.34 -9.86 -7.95
N THR A 172 2.88 -10.95 -7.41
CA THR A 172 2.45 -12.33 -7.70
C THR A 172 1.72 -12.95 -6.52
N PHE A 173 2.19 -12.67 -5.31
CA PHE A 173 1.61 -13.11 -4.04
C PHE A 173 1.64 -11.99 -3.02
N ILE A 174 0.74 -12.11 -2.05
CA ILE A 174 0.74 -11.25 -0.86
C ILE A 174 0.64 -12.17 0.36
N GLN A 175 1.48 -11.94 1.35
CA GLN A 175 1.45 -12.64 2.63
C GLN A 175 1.06 -11.64 3.72
N ARG A 176 -0.08 -11.89 4.40
CA ARG A 176 -0.47 -11.17 5.61
C ARG A 176 -0.04 -11.97 6.82
N VAL A 177 0.81 -11.40 7.64
CA VAL A 177 1.39 -12.04 8.83
C VAL A 177 1.42 -11.07 10.01
N ASN A 178 1.88 -11.51 11.17
CA ASN A 178 2.03 -10.69 12.38
C ASN A 178 0.72 -9.94 12.76
N THR A 179 -0.40 -10.62 12.58
CA THR A 179 -1.72 -10.05 12.84
C THR A 179 -1.98 -9.88 14.33
N VAL A 180 -2.60 -8.76 14.71
CA VAL A 180 -3.12 -8.51 16.06
C VAL A 180 -4.52 -7.94 15.94
N GLY A 181 -5.49 -8.53 16.66
CA GLY A 181 -6.89 -8.11 16.65
C GLY A 181 -7.65 -8.48 15.38
N GLY A 182 -8.71 -7.76 15.07
CA GLY A 182 -9.50 -7.88 13.86
C GLY A 182 -10.56 -8.99 13.86
N LEU A 183 -10.72 -9.78 14.92
CA LEU A 183 -11.75 -10.83 14.99
C LEU A 183 -13.15 -10.23 15.08
N ALA A 184 -14.11 -10.90 14.45
CA ALA A 184 -15.53 -10.56 14.63
C ALA A 184 -15.92 -10.57 16.12
N PRO A 185 -16.73 -9.61 16.59
CA PRO A 185 -17.15 -9.59 17.98
C PRO A 185 -18.10 -10.75 18.27
N ALA A 186 -18.06 -11.24 19.52
CA ALA A 186 -18.92 -12.33 19.96
C ALA A 186 -20.37 -11.88 20.25
N VAL A 187 -20.62 -10.57 20.31
CA VAL A 187 -21.94 -9.99 20.65
C VAL A 187 -22.34 -8.96 19.58
N GLY A 188 -23.61 -8.63 19.51
CA GLY A 188 -24.16 -7.63 18.58
C GLY A 188 -24.66 -8.24 17.24
N CYS A 189 -24.66 -9.58 17.12
CA CYS A 189 -25.27 -10.32 16.02
C CYS A 189 -25.81 -11.64 16.57
N LEU A 190 -26.87 -11.58 17.39
CA LEU A 190 -27.40 -12.70 18.15
C LEU A 190 -28.81 -13.10 17.70
N SER A 191 -29.46 -12.26 16.92
CA SER A 191 -30.83 -12.48 16.43
C SER A 191 -31.07 -11.79 15.09
N THR A 192 -32.20 -12.09 14.46
CA THR A 192 -32.64 -11.40 13.24
C THR A 192 -32.90 -9.91 13.43
N ALA A 193 -33.11 -9.44 14.66
CA ALA A 193 -33.22 -8.02 14.96
C ALA A 193 -31.88 -7.25 14.78
N ASP A 194 -30.77 -7.97 14.80
CA ASP A 194 -29.42 -7.38 14.65
C ASP A 194 -28.97 -7.33 13.17
N LEU A 195 -29.77 -7.82 12.24
CA LEU A 195 -29.41 -7.82 10.81
C LEU A 195 -29.06 -6.43 10.34
N GLY A 196 -27.93 -6.31 9.66
CA GLY A 196 -27.38 -5.05 9.17
C GLY A 196 -26.54 -4.28 10.19
N HIS A 197 -26.46 -4.68 11.45
CA HIS A 197 -25.52 -4.11 12.41
C HIS A 197 -24.08 -4.29 11.88
N GLN A 198 -23.28 -3.23 12.00
CA GLN A 198 -21.90 -3.24 11.54
C GLN A 198 -20.94 -3.17 12.73
N ALA A 199 -19.78 -3.81 12.58
CA ALA A 199 -18.70 -3.77 13.53
C ALA A 199 -17.38 -3.51 12.81
N PHE A 200 -16.66 -2.46 13.22
CA PHE A 200 -15.36 -2.06 12.67
C PHE A 200 -14.29 -2.41 13.69
N ILE A 201 -13.65 -3.56 13.52
CA ILE A 201 -12.75 -4.11 14.52
C ILE A 201 -11.31 -3.78 14.18
N PRO A 202 -10.60 -3.01 15.03
CA PRO A 202 -9.22 -2.64 14.79
C PRO A 202 -8.30 -3.85 14.63
N TYR A 203 -7.36 -3.75 13.69
CA TYR A 203 -6.28 -4.71 13.53
C TYR A 203 -5.00 -4.04 13.03
N ILE A 204 -3.89 -4.72 13.28
CA ILE A 204 -2.61 -4.46 12.62
C ILE A 204 -2.12 -5.75 11.97
N ALA A 205 -1.34 -5.61 10.91
CA ALA A 205 -0.71 -6.72 10.20
C ALA A 205 0.48 -6.25 9.38
N ASP A 206 1.41 -7.15 9.10
CA ASP A 206 2.44 -6.94 8.10
C ASP A 206 1.99 -7.57 6.78
N TYR A 207 2.18 -6.83 5.67
CA TYR A 207 1.88 -7.27 4.32
C TYR A 207 3.17 -7.33 3.51
N PHE A 208 3.60 -8.53 3.16
CA PHE A 208 4.73 -8.77 2.27
C PHE A 208 4.21 -9.02 0.86
N PHE A 209 4.65 -8.19 -0.09
CA PHE A 209 4.33 -8.34 -1.51
C PHE A 209 5.49 -9.00 -2.21
N TYR A 210 5.19 -10.01 -3.01
CA TYR A 210 6.16 -10.81 -3.73
C TYR A 210 6.06 -10.55 -5.23
N LYS A 211 7.18 -10.63 -5.92
CA LYS A 211 7.31 -10.57 -7.38
C LYS A 211 8.13 -11.76 -7.86
N LYS A 212 8.15 -12.01 -9.16
CA LYS A 212 9.10 -12.97 -9.74
C LYS A 212 10.54 -12.56 -9.44
N SER A 213 11.35 -13.50 -8.98
CA SER A 213 12.79 -13.29 -8.84
C SER A 213 13.48 -13.24 -10.20
N LYS A 214 14.58 -12.49 -10.29
CA LYS A 214 15.34 -12.35 -11.55
C LYS A 214 15.95 -13.67 -12.01
N ASP A 215 16.23 -14.58 -11.08
CA ASP A 215 16.87 -15.87 -11.35
C ASP A 215 15.86 -17.01 -11.57
N GLY A 216 14.58 -16.69 -11.68
CA GLY A 216 13.47 -17.64 -11.82
C GLY A 216 12.97 -17.83 -13.26
N ASN A 217 13.87 -17.71 -14.24
CA ASN A 217 13.60 -18.04 -15.65
C ASN A 217 14.21 -19.39 -16.00
#